data_8be22f3d1341f64e5fc0b19e399a9ad6
#
_entry.id   8be22f3d1341f64e5fc0b19e399a9ad6
#
_cell.length_a   1.000
_cell.length_b   1.000
_cell.length_c   1.000
_cell.angle_alpha   90.00
_cell.angle_beta   90.00
_cell.angle_gamma   90.00
#
_symmetry.space_group_name_H-M   'P 1'
#
loop_
_entity.id
_entity.type
_entity.pdbx_description
1 polymer ?
#
loop_
_entity_poly.entity_id
_entity_poly.type
_entity_poly.pdbx_seq_one_letter_code
_entity_poly.pdbx_strand_id
1 'polypeptide(L)'
;MRITDLLSKESIKLNLSSKTKPEVIDEMVDLVNASGNLNNKDEYKEAILAREELSTTAVGEGIAIPHAKTKAVKKACLGAGVTKEGIDYEAFDGSLSNLFFMIAAPDGANNTHLEVLSRLSTILMDEEFKNSLIDAKSVDEFLALIDKKETEKFSEEQKEEVVEDNSKAQDVQKDSKYPEVLAVTACPTGIAHTFMAAENLNNKAEEKGITIKVETNGSGGVKKCFNKRRDRTCKMHNCCS
;
A
#
# COMPACT_ATOMS: atom_id res chain seq x y z
N MET A 1 8.67 -10.35 -3.81
CA MET A 1 9.35 -10.08 -2.51
C MET A 1 8.28 -9.97 -1.44
N ARG A 2 8.47 -10.58 -0.28
CA ARG A 2 7.47 -10.58 0.80
C ARG A 2 7.69 -9.37 1.71
N ILE A 3 6.60 -8.87 2.29
CA ILE A 3 6.64 -7.77 3.28
C ILE A 3 7.47 -8.20 4.50
N THR A 4 7.30 -9.45 4.93
CA THR A 4 8.03 -10.03 6.06
C THR A 4 9.55 -10.18 5.81
N ASP A 5 10.02 -10.22 4.55
CA ASP A 5 11.45 -10.22 4.22
C ASP A 5 12.13 -8.87 4.51
N LEU A 6 11.33 -7.80 4.57
CA LEU A 6 11.78 -6.43 4.80
C LEU A 6 11.61 -5.96 6.24
N LEU A 7 10.79 -6.68 7.02
CA LEU A 7 10.38 -6.31 8.37
C LEU A 7 11.11 -7.19 9.38
N SER A 8 12.15 -6.66 10.02
CA SER A 8 12.85 -7.35 11.10
C SER A 8 12.12 -7.20 12.43
N LYS A 9 12.31 -8.13 13.36
CA LYS A 9 11.69 -8.05 14.71
C LYS A 9 12.11 -6.79 15.46
N GLU A 10 13.35 -6.36 15.28
CA GLU A 10 13.94 -5.18 15.92
C GLU A 10 13.34 -3.88 15.36
N SER A 11 12.73 -3.91 14.16
CA SER A 11 12.08 -2.76 13.53
C SER A 11 10.57 -2.69 13.79
N ILE A 12 10.06 -3.46 14.76
CA ILE A 12 8.64 -3.50 15.12
C ILE A 12 8.45 -3.06 16.57
N LYS A 13 7.51 -2.14 16.81
CA LYS A 13 7.11 -1.69 18.15
C LYS A 13 5.60 -1.61 18.28
N LEU A 14 5.00 -2.46 19.13
CA LEU A 14 3.55 -2.59 19.30
C LEU A 14 2.92 -1.55 20.25
N ASN A 15 3.73 -0.71 20.89
CA ASN A 15 3.28 0.40 21.72
C ASN A 15 4.24 1.58 21.52
N LEU A 16 3.95 2.42 20.55
CA LEU A 16 4.71 3.66 20.35
C LEU A 16 4.51 4.57 21.57
N SER A 17 5.59 5.25 21.97
CA SER A 17 5.57 6.23 23.07
C SER A 17 5.22 7.63 22.60
N SER A 18 5.37 7.87 21.31
CA SER A 18 5.12 9.15 20.64
C SER A 18 3.67 9.59 20.74
N LYS A 19 3.44 10.93 20.83
CA LYS A 19 2.13 11.55 20.91
C LYS A 19 1.87 12.52 19.76
N THR A 20 2.91 12.91 19.04
CA THR A 20 2.84 13.87 17.93
C THR A 20 3.49 13.31 16.67
N LYS A 21 3.12 13.84 15.50
CA LYS A 21 3.69 13.45 14.21
C LYS A 21 5.22 13.51 14.18
N PRO A 22 5.89 14.60 14.64
CA PRO A 22 7.36 14.63 14.68
C PRO A 22 7.97 13.54 15.55
N GLU A 23 7.39 13.27 16.73
CA GLU A 23 7.87 12.22 17.63
C GLU A 23 7.73 10.83 17.01
N VAL A 24 6.60 10.57 16.31
CA VAL A 24 6.40 9.31 15.58
C VAL A 24 7.46 9.13 14.50
N ILE A 25 7.75 10.17 13.73
CA ILE A 25 8.78 10.10 12.70
C ILE A 25 10.12 9.74 13.33
N ASP A 26 10.48 10.36 14.44
CA ASP A 26 11.72 10.08 15.15
C ASP A 26 11.79 8.64 15.66
N GLU A 27 10.73 8.20 16.34
CA GLU A 27 10.65 6.85 16.88
C GLU A 27 10.67 5.78 15.77
N MET A 28 9.97 6.02 14.66
CA MET A 28 9.96 5.11 13.50
C MET A 28 11.31 5.08 12.76
N VAL A 29 12.01 6.22 12.66
CA VAL A 29 13.39 6.27 12.12
C VAL A 29 14.34 5.46 12.99
N ASP A 30 14.18 5.50 14.32
CA ASP A 30 14.96 4.67 15.24
C ASP A 30 14.72 3.17 15.03
N LEU A 31 13.46 2.78 14.83
CA LEU A 31 13.08 1.39 14.53
C LEU A 31 13.69 0.92 13.20
N VAL A 32 13.59 1.73 12.16
CA VAL A 32 14.20 1.41 10.85
C VAL A 32 15.72 1.31 10.99
N ASN A 33 16.36 2.21 11.75
CA ASN A 33 17.80 2.17 11.99
C ASN A 33 18.24 0.91 12.75
N ALA A 34 17.41 0.39 13.67
CA ALA A 34 17.69 -0.84 14.42
C ALA A 34 17.81 -2.08 13.49
N SER A 35 17.22 -2.04 12.29
CA SER A 35 17.41 -3.10 11.28
C SER A 35 18.83 -3.20 10.73
N GLY A 36 19.70 -2.20 10.96
CA GLY A 36 21.07 -2.15 10.43
C GLY A 36 21.17 -1.85 8.92
N ASN A 37 20.07 -1.47 8.28
CA ASN A 37 19.99 -1.24 6.83
C ASN A 37 20.14 0.23 6.43
N LEU A 38 20.35 1.15 7.36
CA LEU A 38 20.70 2.54 7.08
C LEU A 38 22.22 2.75 7.07
N ASN A 39 22.69 3.58 6.13
CA ASN A 39 24.06 4.10 6.11
C ASN A 39 24.19 5.35 7.00
N ASN A 40 23.14 6.18 7.01
CA ASN A 40 23.07 7.43 7.76
C ASN A 40 21.63 7.68 8.21
N LYS A 41 21.40 7.62 9.53
CA LYS A 41 20.09 7.81 10.15
C LYS A 41 19.55 9.23 9.95
N ASP A 42 20.42 10.24 10.14
CA ASP A 42 19.99 11.64 10.09
C ASP A 42 19.62 12.06 8.66
N GLU A 43 20.39 11.66 7.67
CA GLU A 43 20.08 11.89 6.25
C GLU A 43 18.80 11.16 5.85
N TYR A 44 18.54 9.96 6.37
CA TYR A 44 17.28 9.26 6.14
C TYR A 44 16.10 10.00 6.76
N LYS A 45 16.23 10.50 7.99
CA LYS A 45 15.22 11.34 8.65
C LYS A 45 14.91 12.59 7.85
N GLU A 46 15.93 13.29 7.38
CA GLU A 46 15.75 14.47 6.52
C GLU A 46 14.97 14.15 5.24
N ALA A 47 15.25 13.00 4.61
CA ALA A 47 14.53 12.57 3.43
C ALA A 47 13.04 12.24 3.72
N ILE A 48 12.72 11.66 4.88
CA ILE A 48 11.33 11.45 5.35
C ILE A 48 10.63 12.79 5.54
N LEU A 49 11.26 13.74 6.24
CA LEU A 49 10.69 15.07 6.49
C LEU A 49 10.44 15.83 5.18
N ALA A 50 11.41 15.83 4.28
CA ALA A 50 11.24 16.44 2.94
C ALA A 50 10.09 15.81 2.14
N ARG A 51 9.84 14.49 2.31
CA ARG A 51 8.71 13.80 1.68
C ARG A 51 7.38 14.22 2.31
N GLU A 52 7.32 14.37 3.64
CA GLU A 52 6.13 14.81 4.37
C GLU A 52 5.74 16.26 4.05
N GLU A 53 6.71 17.14 3.81
CA GLU A 53 6.47 18.53 3.39
C GLU A 53 5.72 18.63 2.06
N LEU A 54 5.89 17.67 1.14
CA LEU A 54 5.18 17.66 -0.14
C LEU A 54 3.69 17.34 0.03
N SER A 55 3.38 16.43 0.91
CA SER A 55 2.03 15.98 1.26
C SER A 55 2.12 14.95 2.38
N THR A 56 1.16 14.93 3.29
CA THR A 56 1.09 13.89 4.31
C THR A 56 1.14 12.49 3.71
N THR A 57 1.82 11.58 4.38
CA THR A 57 1.81 10.15 4.04
C THR A 57 0.80 9.35 4.86
N ALA A 58 -0.06 10.02 5.63
CA ALA A 58 -1.25 9.39 6.18
C ALA A 58 -2.19 8.98 5.04
N VAL A 59 -2.56 7.71 5.03
CA VAL A 59 -3.43 7.13 4.00
C VAL A 59 -4.90 7.38 4.37
N GLY A 60 -5.17 7.65 5.63
CA GLY A 60 -6.50 7.65 6.22
C GLY A 60 -6.84 6.32 6.89
N GLU A 61 -8.03 6.21 7.44
CA GLU A 61 -8.53 4.98 8.08
C GLU A 61 -7.59 4.39 9.16
N GLY A 62 -6.87 5.23 9.86
CA GLY A 62 -5.96 4.82 10.93
C GLY A 62 -4.56 4.40 10.48
N ILE A 63 -4.15 4.67 9.24
CA ILE A 63 -2.88 4.22 8.67
C ILE A 63 -2.03 5.40 8.21
N ALA A 64 -0.73 5.35 8.52
CA ALA A 64 0.29 6.19 7.90
C ALA A 64 1.45 5.35 7.36
N ILE A 65 1.94 5.71 6.16
CA ILE A 65 3.05 5.02 5.50
C ILE A 65 4.15 6.02 5.14
N PRO A 66 4.88 6.59 6.14
CA PRO A 66 6.04 7.42 5.85
C PRO A 66 7.07 6.62 5.04
N HIS A 67 7.60 7.25 4.00
CA HIS A 67 8.53 6.56 3.11
C HIS A 67 9.50 7.52 2.45
N ALA A 68 10.74 7.08 2.29
CA ALA A 68 11.73 7.81 1.54
C ALA A 68 12.64 6.89 0.72
N LYS A 69 13.12 7.45 -0.40
CA LYS A 69 14.12 6.84 -1.26
C LYS A 69 15.36 7.72 -1.23
N THR A 70 16.48 7.18 -0.73
CA THR A 70 17.71 7.95 -0.52
C THR A 70 18.95 7.06 -0.50
N LYS A 71 20.11 7.65 -0.75
CA LYS A 71 21.43 7.01 -0.62
C LYS A 71 21.78 6.65 0.83
N ALA A 72 21.10 7.26 1.80
CA ALA A 72 21.21 6.93 3.21
C ALA A 72 20.75 5.51 3.54
N VAL A 73 20.05 4.85 2.64
CA VAL A 73 19.57 3.47 2.79
C VAL A 73 20.51 2.51 2.07
N LYS A 74 21.01 1.51 2.80
CA LYS A 74 21.89 0.47 2.27
C LYS A 74 21.10 -0.64 1.57
N LYS A 75 20.04 -1.10 2.21
CA LYS A 75 19.15 -2.16 1.74
C LYS A 75 17.71 -1.78 2.09
N ALA A 76 16.79 -2.08 1.18
CA ALA A 76 15.37 -1.84 1.43
C ALA A 76 14.92 -2.53 2.72
N CYS A 77 14.21 -1.81 3.58
CA CYS A 77 13.67 -2.34 4.82
C CYS A 77 12.40 -1.58 5.24
N LEU A 78 11.69 -2.17 6.19
CA LEU A 78 10.46 -1.68 6.78
C LEU A 78 10.61 -1.54 8.29
N GLY A 79 9.99 -0.49 8.85
CA GLY A 79 9.66 -0.40 10.26
C GLY A 79 8.15 -0.45 10.44
N ALA A 80 7.67 -1.03 11.54
CA ALA A 80 6.27 -1.03 11.91
C ALA A 80 6.06 -0.54 13.33
N GLY A 81 5.07 0.33 13.52
CA GLY A 81 4.69 0.89 14.80
C GLY A 81 3.19 0.85 15.02
N VAL A 82 2.77 0.59 16.24
CA VAL A 82 1.37 0.54 16.64
C VAL A 82 1.13 1.46 17.82
N THR A 83 0.02 2.18 17.84
CA THR A 83 -0.49 2.90 19.01
C THR A 83 -2.00 2.68 19.13
N LYS A 84 -2.47 2.44 20.36
CA LYS A 84 -3.90 2.23 20.60
C LYS A 84 -4.69 3.53 20.65
N GLU A 85 -4.06 4.61 21.11
CA GLU A 85 -4.72 5.91 21.25
C GLU A 85 -4.90 6.64 19.93
N GLY A 86 -4.10 6.28 18.91
CA GLY A 86 -4.02 6.99 17.64
C GLY A 86 -3.26 8.32 17.79
N ILE A 87 -2.66 8.77 16.71
CA ILE A 87 -1.90 10.02 16.66
C ILE A 87 -2.38 10.82 15.45
N ASP A 88 -2.56 12.12 15.62
CA ASP A 88 -2.84 13.00 14.51
C ASP A 88 -1.61 13.08 13.58
N TYR A 89 -1.73 12.43 12.44
CA TYR A 89 -0.73 12.41 11.38
C TYR A 89 -1.15 13.25 10.17
N GLU A 90 -2.12 14.15 10.37
CA GLU A 90 -2.67 15.05 9.35
C GLU A 90 -3.30 14.29 8.17
N ALA A 91 -4.05 13.23 8.47
CA ALA A 91 -4.79 12.48 7.46
C ALA A 91 -5.89 13.33 6.82
N PHE A 92 -6.10 13.22 5.51
CA PHE A 92 -7.11 14.01 4.79
C PHE A 92 -8.55 13.73 5.23
N ASP A 93 -8.82 12.54 5.78
CA ASP A 93 -10.11 12.15 6.33
C ASP A 93 -10.30 12.57 7.80
N GLY A 94 -9.28 13.19 8.41
CA GLY A 94 -9.26 13.61 9.81
C GLY A 94 -9.15 12.46 10.81
N SER A 95 -8.90 11.22 10.35
CA SER A 95 -8.69 10.08 11.24
C SER A 95 -7.35 10.14 11.95
N LEU A 96 -7.30 9.65 13.20
CA LEU A 96 -6.04 9.41 13.90
C LEU A 96 -5.38 8.14 13.36
N SER A 97 -4.06 8.15 13.20
CA SER A 97 -3.30 6.98 12.75
C SER A 97 -2.89 6.10 13.94
N ASN A 98 -3.22 4.81 13.84
CA ASN A 98 -2.91 3.78 14.82
C ASN A 98 -1.80 2.83 14.34
N LEU A 99 -1.69 2.65 13.02
CA LEU A 99 -0.70 1.80 12.35
C LEU A 99 0.25 2.66 11.52
N PHE A 100 1.53 2.45 11.75
CA PHE A 100 2.60 3.14 11.03
C PHE A 100 3.51 2.11 10.35
N PHE A 101 3.72 2.27 9.04
CA PHE A 101 4.68 1.48 8.28
C PHE A 101 5.68 2.41 7.59
N MET A 102 6.91 2.45 8.09
CA MET A 102 7.95 3.30 7.51
C MET A 102 8.80 2.52 6.52
N ILE A 103 8.84 2.96 5.25
CA ILE A 103 9.57 2.31 4.18
C ILE A 103 10.87 3.04 3.89
N ALA A 104 11.98 2.34 4.00
CA ALA A 104 13.30 2.81 3.59
C ALA A 104 13.73 2.10 2.30
N ALA A 105 14.00 2.86 1.24
CA ALA A 105 14.46 2.33 -0.04
C ALA A 105 15.76 2.99 -0.49
N PRO A 106 16.74 2.20 -1.01
CA PRO A 106 17.95 2.76 -1.56
C PRO A 106 17.68 3.51 -2.86
N ASP A 107 18.48 4.54 -3.11
CA ASP A 107 18.45 5.26 -4.38
C ASP A 107 18.84 4.31 -5.53
N GLY A 108 18.04 4.21 -6.58
CA GLY A 108 18.22 3.23 -7.66
C GLY A 108 17.33 1.98 -7.58
N ALA A 109 16.72 1.67 -6.45
CA ALA A 109 15.72 0.59 -6.32
C ALA A 109 14.36 1.05 -6.87
N ASN A 110 14.23 1.12 -8.21
CA ASN A 110 13.07 1.79 -8.83
C ASN A 110 11.73 1.07 -8.62
N ASN A 111 11.71 -0.25 -8.50
CA ASN A 111 10.45 -1.00 -8.42
C ASN A 111 10.14 -1.53 -7.03
N THR A 112 11.16 -1.82 -6.22
CA THR A 112 10.98 -2.49 -4.91
C THR A 112 10.12 -1.69 -3.94
N HIS A 113 10.37 -0.40 -3.81
CA HIS A 113 9.63 0.46 -2.90
C HIS A 113 8.16 0.65 -3.34
N LEU A 114 7.91 0.70 -4.66
CA LEU A 114 6.56 0.79 -5.22
C LEU A 114 5.78 -0.51 -5.02
N GLU A 115 6.45 -1.65 -5.19
CA GLU A 115 5.87 -2.97 -4.94
C GLU A 115 5.46 -3.12 -3.47
N VAL A 116 6.33 -2.71 -2.54
CA VAL A 116 6.05 -2.76 -1.09
C VAL A 116 4.88 -1.86 -0.73
N LEU A 117 4.85 -0.61 -1.23
CA LEU A 117 3.72 0.31 -1.03
C LEU A 117 2.41 -0.29 -1.54
N SER A 118 2.41 -0.85 -2.75
CA SER A 118 1.24 -1.48 -3.34
C SER A 118 0.75 -2.66 -2.51
N ARG A 119 1.64 -3.57 -2.12
CA ARG A 119 1.30 -4.75 -1.31
C ARG A 119 0.76 -4.37 0.06
N LEU A 120 1.44 -3.44 0.77
CA LEU A 120 0.98 -2.93 2.06
C LEU A 120 -0.40 -2.30 1.93
N SER A 121 -0.60 -1.39 0.97
CA SER A 121 -1.89 -0.75 0.76
C SER A 121 -3.00 -1.78 0.51
N THR A 122 -2.74 -2.81 -0.30
CA THR A 122 -3.74 -3.84 -0.61
C THR A 122 -4.15 -4.66 0.61
N ILE A 123 -3.19 -5.09 1.45
CA ILE A 123 -3.54 -5.89 2.64
C ILE A 123 -4.16 -5.05 3.76
N LEU A 124 -3.77 -3.77 3.87
CA LEU A 124 -4.27 -2.85 4.91
C LEU A 124 -5.66 -2.27 4.59
N MET A 125 -6.24 -2.53 3.41
CA MET A 125 -7.64 -2.22 3.09
C MET A 125 -8.64 -3.05 3.89
N ASP A 126 -8.23 -4.18 4.44
CA ASP A 126 -9.08 -5.05 5.23
C ASP A 126 -9.14 -4.55 6.68
N GLU A 127 -10.32 -4.10 7.09
CA GLU A 127 -10.55 -3.52 8.43
C GLU A 127 -10.35 -4.53 9.56
N GLU A 128 -10.78 -5.78 9.37
CA GLU A 128 -10.58 -6.84 10.37
C GLU A 128 -9.10 -7.16 10.55
N PHE A 129 -8.35 -7.16 9.44
CA PHE A 129 -6.91 -7.34 9.46
C PHE A 129 -6.19 -6.20 10.17
N LYS A 130 -6.56 -4.93 9.89
CA LYS A 130 -6.02 -3.75 10.60
C LYS A 130 -6.21 -3.88 12.11
N ASN A 131 -7.43 -4.20 12.54
CA ASN A 131 -7.75 -4.35 13.94
C ASN A 131 -6.94 -5.49 14.59
N SER A 132 -6.77 -6.61 13.89
CA SER A 132 -5.92 -7.71 14.35
C SER A 132 -4.47 -7.31 14.57
N LEU A 133 -3.91 -6.44 13.70
CA LEU A 133 -2.56 -5.92 13.85
C LEU A 133 -2.44 -4.96 15.06
N ILE A 134 -3.45 -4.11 15.29
CA ILE A 134 -3.49 -3.19 16.44
C ILE A 134 -3.57 -3.96 17.76
N ASP A 135 -4.29 -5.08 17.77
CA ASP A 135 -4.51 -5.91 18.95
C ASP A 135 -3.44 -6.99 19.17
N ALA A 136 -2.47 -7.12 18.26
CA ALA A 136 -1.39 -8.09 18.35
C ALA A 136 -0.62 -7.94 19.68
N LYS A 137 -0.41 -9.06 20.36
CA LYS A 137 0.20 -9.09 21.70
C LYS A 137 1.69 -9.31 21.68
N SER A 138 2.23 -9.74 20.54
CA SER A 138 3.66 -9.97 20.35
C SER A 138 4.09 -9.65 18.93
N VAL A 139 5.37 -9.35 18.77
CA VAL A 139 5.98 -9.12 17.45
C VAL A 139 5.88 -10.36 16.56
N ASP A 140 5.96 -11.55 17.14
CA ASP A 140 5.81 -12.81 16.39
C ASP A 140 4.38 -12.99 15.87
N GLU A 141 3.38 -12.63 16.66
CA GLU A 141 1.98 -12.64 16.24
C GLU A 141 1.72 -11.61 15.14
N PHE A 142 2.26 -10.40 15.28
CA PHE A 142 2.16 -9.35 14.28
C PHE A 142 2.74 -9.79 12.92
N LEU A 143 3.94 -10.38 12.93
CA LEU A 143 4.57 -10.92 11.72
C LEU A 143 3.76 -12.08 11.11
N ALA A 144 3.25 -12.99 11.95
CA ALA A 144 2.44 -14.11 11.47
C ALA A 144 1.13 -13.67 10.81
N LEU A 145 0.49 -12.62 11.34
CA LEU A 145 -0.71 -12.03 10.74
C LEU A 145 -0.40 -11.44 9.35
N ILE A 146 0.70 -10.69 9.22
CA ILE A 146 1.13 -10.13 7.93
C ILE A 146 1.43 -11.26 6.93
N ASP A 147 2.20 -12.27 7.34
CA ASP A 147 2.60 -13.38 6.49
C ASP A 147 1.39 -14.18 5.98
N LYS A 148 0.43 -14.45 6.86
CA LYS A 148 -0.82 -15.12 6.52
C LYS A 148 -1.62 -14.29 5.51
N LYS A 149 -1.84 -13.00 5.78
CA LYS A 149 -2.64 -12.12 4.92
C LYS A 149 -2.00 -11.92 3.55
N GLU A 150 -0.67 -11.75 3.52
CA GLU A 150 0.08 -11.64 2.28
C GLU A 150 -0.04 -12.93 1.46
N THR A 151 0.07 -14.08 2.10
CA THR A 151 -0.07 -15.38 1.42
C THR A 151 -1.49 -15.57 0.87
N GLU A 152 -2.52 -15.22 1.61
CA GLU A 152 -3.92 -15.30 1.17
C GLU A 152 -4.18 -14.42 -0.07
N LYS A 153 -3.81 -13.16 0.00
CA LYS A 153 -4.07 -12.19 -1.09
C LYS A 153 -3.25 -12.44 -2.35
N PHE A 154 -1.95 -12.74 -2.21
CA PHE A 154 -1.06 -12.82 -3.37
C PHE A 154 -0.80 -14.26 -3.88
N SER A 155 -1.26 -15.30 -3.18
CA SER A 155 -1.29 -16.65 -3.75
C SER A 155 -2.42 -16.80 -4.78
N GLU A 156 -3.47 -16.02 -4.67
CA GLU A 156 -4.56 -15.98 -5.66
C GLU A 156 -4.13 -15.23 -6.93
N GLU A 157 -3.41 -14.12 -6.79
CA GLU A 157 -2.85 -13.37 -7.94
C GLU A 157 -1.88 -14.22 -8.78
N GLN A 158 -1.04 -15.06 -8.14
CA GLN A 158 -0.15 -15.96 -8.87
C GLN A 158 -0.89 -17.05 -9.65
N LYS A 159 -2.08 -17.44 -9.21
CA LYS A 159 -2.92 -18.38 -9.96
C LYS A 159 -3.58 -17.74 -11.17
N GLU A 160 -3.94 -16.45 -11.08
CA GLU A 160 -4.50 -15.71 -12.19
C GLU A 160 -3.45 -15.37 -13.26
N GLU A 161 -2.22 -14.98 -12.87
CA GLU A 161 -1.13 -14.72 -13.82
C GLU A 161 -0.68 -15.98 -14.57
N VAL A 162 -0.69 -17.16 -13.94
CA VAL A 162 -0.37 -18.44 -14.59
C VAL A 162 -1.48 -18.88 -15.54
N VAL A 163 -2.72 -18.44 -15.33
CA VAL A 163 -3.86 -18.73 -16.22
C VAL A 163 -3.85 -17.81 -17.45
N GLU A 164 -3.34 -16.58 -17.35
CA GLU A 164 -3.27 -15.67 -18.50
C GLU A 164 -2.20 -16.06 -19.54
N ASP A 165 -1.11 -16.75 -19.16
CA ASP A 165 -0.05 -17.16 -20.11
C ASP A 165 -0.33 -18.50 -20.81
N ASN A 166 -1.35 -19.26 -20.40
CA ASN A 166 -1.71 -20.55 -20.99
C ASN A 166 -3.05 -20.59 -21.74
N SER A 167 -3.79 -19.49 -21.87
CA SER A 167 -5.05 -19.49 -22.62
C SER A 167 -4.92 -18.90 -24.03
N LYS A 168 -4.15 -19.59 -24.88
CA LYS A 168 -4.52 -19.71 -26.29
C LYS A 168 -5.63 -20.76 -26.38
N ALA A 169 -6.84 -20.28 -26.69
CA ALA A 169 -8.01 -21.02 -27.13
C ALA A 169 -8.68 -21.94 -26.09
N GLN A 170 -9.70 -21.44 -25.43
CA GLN A 170 -11.00 -22.13 -25.42
C GLN A 170 -12.12 -21.14 -25.08
N ASP A 171 -13.01 -21.01 -26.04
CA ASP A 171 -14.29 -20.30 -26.00
C ASP A 171 -15.17 -20.88 -24.89
N VAL A 172 -15.50 -20.09 -23.87
CA VAL A 172 -16.67 -20.34 -23.01
C VAL A 172 -17.46 -19.05 -22.94
N GLN A 173 -18.55 -19.05 -23.65
CA GLN A 173 -19.60 -18.06 -23.64
C GLN A 173 -20.10 -17.79 -22.22
N LYS A 174 -19.91 -16.57 -21.71
CA LYS A 174 -20.82 -15.90 -20.79
C LYS A 174 -21.13 -14.53 -21.35
N ASP A 175 -22.41 -14.32 -21.61
CA ASP A 175 -22.99 -13.08 -22.15
C ASP A 175 -22.76 -11.89 -21.19
N SER A 176 -21.77 -11.10 -21.47
CA SER A 176 -21.76 -9.63 -21.53
C SER A 176 -20.41 -9.19 -22.06
N LYS A 177 -20.42 -8.78 -23.29
CA LYS A 177 -19.22 -8.55 -24.12
C LYS A 177 -18.37 -7.36 -23.67
N TYR A 178 -18.84 -6.54 -22.72
CA TYR A 178 -18.16 -5.31 -22.25
C TYR A 178 -18.57 -4.97 -20.82
N PRO A 179 -17.64 -4.40 -19.99
CA PRO A 179 -17.98 -3.91 -18.66
C PRO A 179 -18.97 -2.74 -18.75
N GLU A 180 -19.88 -2.65 -17.79
CA GLU A 180 -20.89 -1.57 -17.73
C GLU A 180 -20.26 -0.24 -17.35
N VAL A 181 -19.17 -0.27 -16.59
CA VAL A 181 -18.46 0.92 -16.10
C VAL A 181 -16.97 0.81 -16.42
N LEU A 182 -16.41 1.91 -16.93
CA LEU A 182 -14.96 2.11 -17.04
C LEU A 182 -14.55 3.23 -16.08
N ALA A 183 -13.57 2.98 -15.25
CA ALA A 183 -13.05 3.96 -14.31
C ALA A 183 -11.53 4.11 -14.48
N VAL A 184 -11.01 5.32 -14.26
CA VAL A 184 -9.58 5.60 -14.21
C VAL A 184 -9.27 6.19 -12.83
N THR A 185 -8.34 5.57 -12.13
CA THR A 185 -7.80 6.12 -10.90
C THR A 185 -6.40 6.64 -11.15
N ALA A 186 -6.12 7.88 -10.76
CA ALA A 186 -4.82 8.50 -10.97
C ALA A 186 -4.45 9.38 -9.76
N CYS A 187 -3.20 9.32 -9.35
CA CYS A 187 -2.65 10.22 -8.34
C CYS A 187 -1.24 10.65 -8.75
N PRO A 188 -0.97 11.97 -8.91
CA PRO A 188 0.34 12.47 -9.31
C PRO A 188 1.45 12.12 -8.32
N THR A 189 1.13 12.03 -7.04
CA THR A 189 2.07 11.87 -5.93
C THR A 189 1.99 10.53 -5.22
N GLY A 190 0.93 9.74 -5.42
CA GLY A 190 0.66 8.55 -4.61
C GLY A 190 0.28 7.32 -5.41
N ILE A 191 1.03 6.24 -5.21
CA ILE A 191 0.69 4.91 -5.75
C ILE A 191 -0.38 4.27 -4.87
N ALA A 192 -0.24 4.38 -3.54
CA ALA A 192 -1.17 3.81 -2.57
C ALA A 192 -2.61 4.27 -2.83
N HIS A 193 -2.86 5.58 -2.91
CA HIS A 193 -4.19 6.13 -3.15
C HIS A 193 -4.83 5.64 -4.46
N THR A 194 -4.03 5.48 -5.51
CA THR A 194 -4.51 4.99 -6.81
C THR A 194 -5.02 3.56 -6.73
N PHE A 195 -4.27 2.69 -6.05
CA PHE A 195 -4.65 1.28 -5.88
C PHE A 195 -5.82 1.12 -4.91
N MET A 196 -5.82 1.85 -3.79
CA MET A 196 -6.94 1.85 -2.84
C MET A 196 -8.25 2.31 -3.50
N ALA A 197 -8.21 3.38 -4.29
CA ALA A 197 -9.37 3.86 -5.03
C ALA A 197 -9.86 2.81 -6.05
N ALA A 198 -8.95 2.12 -6.74
CA ALA A 198 -9.32 1.07 -7.70
C ALA A 198 -9.97 -0.13 -6.99
N GLU A 199 -9.43 -0.54 -5.84
CA GLU A 199 -9.99 -1.66 -5.06
C GLU A 199 -11.38 -1.31 -4.48
N ASN A 200 -11.55 -0.12 -3.91
CA ASN A 200 -12.85 0.35 -3.44
C ASN A 200 -13.90 0.40 -4.55
N LEU A 201 -13.52 0.81 -5.76
CA LEU A 201 -14.42 0.79 -6.92
C LEU A 201 -14.82 -0.63 -7.31
N ASN A 202 -13.87 -1.58 -7.32
CA ASN A 202 -14.15 -2.98 -7.62
C ASN A 202 -15.09 -3.60 -6.57
N ASN A 203 -14.79 -3.44 -5.28
CA ASN A 203 -15.61 -3.95 -4.17
C ASN A 203 -17.04 -3.37 -4.23
N LYS A 204 -17.16 -2.07 -4.50
CA LYS A 204 -18.47 -1.41 -4.59
C LYS A 204 -19.28 -1.83 -5.83
N ALA A 205 -18.59 -2.13 -6.93
CA ALA A 205 -19.21 -2.67 -8.13
C ALA A 205 -19.73 -4.10 -7.88
N GLU A 206 -18.95 -4.93 -7.21
CA GLU A 206 -19.34 -6.29 -6.83
C GLU A 206 -20.56 -6.29 -5.92
N GLU A 207 -20.58 -5.44 -4.86
CA GLU A 207 -21.75 -5.28 -3.98
C GLU A 207 -23.02 -4.90 -4.75
N LYS A 208 -22.89 -4.16 -5.84
CA LYS A 208 -24.03 -3.70 -6.68
C LYS A 208 -24.32 -4.62 -7.86
N GLY A 209 -23.55 -5.69 -8.06
CA GLY A 209 -23.67 -6.58 -9.21
C GLY A 209 -23.37 -5.92 -10.56
N ILE A 210 -22.51 -4.86 -10.55
CA ILE A 210 -22.12 -4.09 -11.74
C ILE A 210 -20.75 -4.58 -12.20
N THR A 211 -20.59 -4.80 -13.52
CA THR A 211 -19.28 -5.12 -14.09
C THR A 211 -18.47 -3.85 -14.31
N ILE A 212 -17.29 -3.77 -13.70
CA ILE A 212 -16.40 -2.61 -13.79
C ILE A 212 -15.02 -3.01 -14.30
N LYS A 213 -14.38 -2.13 -15.06
CA LYS A 213 -12.96 -2.22 -15.39
C LYS A 213 -12.28 -0.93 -14.95
N VAL A 214 -11.30 -1.06 -14.05
CA VAL A 214 -10.56 0.07 -13.51
C VAL A 214 -9.15 0.10 -14.11
N GLU A 215 -8.79 1.24 -14.73
CA GLU A 215 -7.42 1.54 -15.15
C GLU A 215 -6.73 2.36 -14.06
N THR A 216 -5.54 1.93 -13.61
CA THR A 216 -4.75 2.65 -12.62
C THR A 216 -3.59 3.38 -13.31
N ASN A 217 -3.47 4.69 -13.08
CA ASN A 217 -2.47 5.55 -13.69
C ASN A 217 -1.66 6.24 -12.57
N GLY A 218 -0.46 5.77 -12.33
CA GLY A 218 0.42 6.30 -11.28
C GLY A 218 1.86 6.46 -11.76
N SER A 219 2.76 6.87 -10.90
CA SER A 219 4.19 7.04 -11.21
C SER A 219 4.89 5.76 -11.70
N GLY A 220 4.29 4.59 -11.51
CA GLY A 220 4.75 3.29 -12.04
C GLY A 220 4.23 2.95 -13.44
N GLY A 221 3.53 3.87 -14.13
CA GLY A 221 2.92 3.65 -15.44
C GLY A 221 1.47 3.21 -15.39
N VAL A 222 0.89 2.94 -16.56
CA VAL A 222 -0.51 2.54 -16.70
C VAL A 222 -0.63 1.02 -16.58
N LYS A 223 -1.41 0.56 -15.62
CA LYS A 223 -1.79 -0.86 -15.50
C LYS A 223 -3.23 -1.06 -16.00
N LYS A 224 -3.51 -2.20 -16.64
CA LYS A 224 -4.82 -2.58 -17.19
C LYS A 224 -5.39 -1.57 -18.19
N CYS A 225 -4.59 -1.13 -19.18
CA CYS A 225 -4.98 -0.17 -20.21
C CYS A 225 -6.30 -0.51 -20.89
N PHE A 226 -7.11 0.51 -21.16
CA PHE A 226 -8.31 0.38 -21.97
C PHE A 226 -7.97 0.12 -23.44
N ASN A 227 -8.62 -0.87 -24.03
CA ASN A 227 -8.47 -1.14 -25.44
C ASN A 227 -9.51 -0.33 -26.22
N LYS A 228 -9.07 0.71 -26.94
CA LYS A 228 -9.94 1.63 -27.72
C LYS A 228 -10.93 0.95 -28.65
N ARG A 229 -10.70 -0.28 -29.08
CA ARG A 229 -11.61 -1.04 -29.95
C ARG A 229 -12.69 -1.82 -29.19
N ARG A 230 -12.41 -2.23 -27.94
CA ARG A 230 -13.30 -3.05 -27.13
C ARG A 230 -14.19 -2.25 -26.19
N ASP A 231 -13.76 -1.05 -25.79
CA ASP A 231 -14.39 -0.29 -24.71
C ASP A 231 -15.28 0.88 -25.22
N ARG A 232 -15.65 0.89 -26.50
CA ARG A 232 -16.42 2.00 -27.14
C ARG A 232 -17.89 2.14 -26.70
N THR A 233 -18.42 1.17 -25.97
CA THR A 233 -19.87 1.13 -25.63
C THR A 233 -20.17 1.49 -24.18
N CYS A 234 -19.14 1.79 -23.36
CA CYS A 234 -19.31 2.11 -21.96
C CYS A 234 -19.52 3.61 -21.70
N LYS A 235 -20.37 3.92 -20.72
CA LYS A 235 -20.52 5.29 -20.19
C LYS A 235 -19.30 5.64 -19.36
N MET A 236 -18.52 6.63 -19.78
CA MET A 236 -17.39 7.14 -18.97
C MET A 236 -17.92 8.02 -17.84
N HIS A 237 -17.55 7.69 -16.62
CA HIS A 237 -17.70 8.56 -15.45
C HIS A 237 -16.30 8.93 -14.96
N ASN A 238 -15.98 10.21 -15.03
CA ASN A 238 -14.76 10.74 -14.41
C ASN A 238 -15.00 10.90 -12.90
N CYS A 239 -14.30 10.10 -12.10
CA CYS A 239 -14.14 10.37 -10.68
C CYS A 239 -12.74 10.98 -10.47
N CYS A 240 -12.66 12.31 -10.59
CA CYS A 240 -11.53 13.09 -10.09
C CYS A 240 -12.03 13.93 -8.92
N SER A 241 -11.52 13.67 -7.73
CA SER A 241 -11.47 14.63 -6.62
C SER A 241 -10.21 14.35 -5.84
#